data_b11c6275f7544b7199b7bad7217545d1
#
_entry.id   b11c6275f7544b7199b7bad7217545d1
#
_cell.length_a   1.000
_cell.length_b   1.000
_cell.length_c   1.000
_cell.angle_alpha   90.00
_cell.angle_beta   90.00
_cell.angle_gamma   90.00
#
_symmetry.space_group_name_H-M   'P 1'
#
loop_
_entity.id
_entity.type
_entity.pdbx_description
1 polymer ?
#
loop_
_entity_poly.entity_id
_entity_poly.type
_entity_poly.pdbx_seq_one_letter_code
_entity_poly.pdbx_strand_id
1 'polypeptide(L)'
;MRILTICYEYPPLGGGGANVVAGLTAELSRAGYTIDLVTMWMPGLPFRESRNNINLIRIPCIRFNRSVCRMWEMPLYLLFSLPVLFYLCIRHRYALNHTHFIFPDGVLSLIINKIFRLPYIITAHGSDVPGYNPDRFKMAHRMLTPVWKRVVAAATVTVCPSRSIEQLIHRQSPSARTRIIPNGIDAGKFKPLREKQDRILVVTRMFERKGVQYLINALDGFDHDYEVHVVGDGPYLQVLEGRVEEKNLDIRFWGFLDNQSREIRDLYETSKIFVFTSEAENFPIVLLEAMSSGLAIITTEGTGCAEVVGDAALLVKPRDSDEIRHCLEMLVADPKLTVELGNAARKRLTEKFGWTNVAAKYASLYRELKKEHE
;
A
#
# COMPACT_ATOMS: atom_id res chain seq x y z
N MET A 1 5.82 25.47 -5.56
CA MET A 1 5.24 24.82 -6.78
C MET A 1 3.86 24.31 -6.43
N ARG A 2 2.83 24.57 -7.28
CA ARG A 2 1.45 24.13 -7.05
C ARG A 2 1.14 22.90 -7.87
N ILE A 3 0.58 21.86 -7.23
CA ILE A 3 0.28 20.54 -7.80
C ILE A 3 -1.21 20.29 -7.66
N LEU A 4 -1.84 19.83 -8.75
CA LEU A 4 -3.18 19.27 -8.69
C LEU A 4 -3.05 17.77 -8.37
N THR A 5 -3.68 17.30 -7.31
CA THR A 5 -3.71 15.88 -6.95
C THR A 5 -5.13 15.35 -7.09
N ILE A 6 -5.29 14.21 -7.77
CA ILE A 6 -6.59 13.54 -7.94
C ILE A 6 -6.48 12.15 -7.35
N CYS A 7 -7.33 11.85 -6.37
CA CYS A 7 -7.42 10.53 -5.76
C CYS A 7 -8.83 10.29 -5.21
N TYR A 8 -9.55 9.32 -5.76
CA TYR A 8 -10.91 9.02 -5.33
C TYR A 8 -10.99 8.51 -3.88
N GLU A 9 -9.87 8.06 -3.31
CA GLU A 9 -9.75 7.63 -1.92
C GLU A 9 -8.73 8.49 -1.17
N TYR A 10 -9.18 9.14 -0.09
CA TYR A 10 -8.34 9.88 0.84
C TYR A 10 -8.92 9.74 2.25
N PRO A 11 -8.11 9.59 3.29
CA PRO A 11 -8.61 9.36 4.65
C PRO A 11 -9.70 10.39 5.08
N PRO A 12 -10.76 9.91 5.76
CA PRO A 12 -10.98 8.56 6.30
C PRO A 12 -11.57 7.56 5.30
N LEU A 13 -11.56 7.83 3.99
CA LEU A 13 -12.06 6.95 2.94
C LEU A 13 -10.92 6.16 2.30
N GLY A 14 -11.17 4.88 2.04
CA GLY A 14 -10.21 3.98 1.36
C GLY A 14 -9.36 3.16 2.31
N GLY A 15 -8.30 2.60 1.78
CA GLY A 15 -7.39 1.69 2.47
C GLY A 15 -5.92 2.10 2.36
N GLY A 16 -5.05 1.14 2.09
CA GLY A 16 -3.61 1.36 2.01
C GLY A 16 -3.19 2.45 1.01
N GLY A 17 -3.82 2.49 -0.18
CA GLY A 17 -3.57 3.53 -1.18
C GLY A 17 -3.89 4.95 -0.67
N ALA A 18 -5.02 5.12 0.00
CA ALA A 18 -5.42 6.40 0.59
C ALA A 18 -4.39 6.89 1.63
N ASN A 19 -3.88 6.00 2.47
CA ASN A 19 -2.85 6.32 3.45
C ASN A 19 -1.52 6.72 2.79
N VAL A 20 -1.18 6.09 1.66
CA VAL A 20 0.00 6.46 0.86
C VAL A 20 -0.15 7.89 0.33
N VAL A 21 -1.32 8.25 -0.21
CA VAL A 21 -1.59 9.61 -0.70
C VAL A 21 -1.49 10.63 0.43
N ALA A 22 -2.06 10.33 1.58
CA ALA A 22 -2.03 11.23 2.74
C ALA A 22 -0.61 11.46 3.25
N GLY A 23 0.19 10.40 3.38
CA GLY A 23 1.59 10.50 3.81
C GLY A 23 2.44 11.29 2.81
N LEU A 24 2.31 10.99 1.53
CA LEU A 24 3.04 11.69 0.46
C LEU A 24 2.70 13.17 0.40
N THR A 25 1.40 13.51 0.39
CA THR A 25 0.95 14.90 0.30
C THR A 25 1.34 15.70 1.53
N ALA A 26 1.33 15.09 2.72
CA ALA A 26 1.79 15.75 3.94
C ALA A 26 3.28 16.09 3.87
N GLU A 27 4.13 15.18 3.40
CA GLU A 27 5.57 15.44 3.26
C GLU A 27 5.88 16.46 2.15
N LEU A 28 5.22 16.36 1.00
CA LEU A 28 5.38 17.36 -0.07
C LEU A 28 4.95 18.74 0.40
N SER A 29 3.89 18.84 1.19
CA SER A 29 3.44 20.10 1.82
C SER A 29 4.51 20.68 2.76
N ARG A 30 5.16 19.84 3.59
CA ARG A 30 6.29 20.26 4.45
C ARG A 30 7.49 20.73 3.63
N ALA A 31 7.69 20.14 2.45
CA ALA A 31 8.71 20.53 1.49
C ALA A 31 8.34 21.79 0.67
N GLY A 32 7.26 22.50 1.02
CA GLY A 32 6.85 23.78 0.41
C GLY A 32 6.02 23.66 -0.87
N TYR A 33 5.49 22.48 -1.18
CA TYR A 33 4.53 22.33 -2.29
C TYR A 33 3.13 22.74 -1.84
N THR A 34 2.40 23.45 -2.69
CA THR A 34 0.96 23.71 -2.51
C THR A 34 0.18 22.65 -3.27
N ILE A 35 -0.71 21.96 -2.60
CA ILE A 35 -1.44 20.81 -3.15
C ILE A 35 -2.95 21.08 -3.08
N ASP A 36 -3.60 21.07 -4.23
CA ASP A 36 -5.05 21.02 -4.32
C ASP A 36 -5.44 19.56 -4.59
N LEU A 37 -6.05 18.90 -3.59
CA LEU A 37 -6.38 17.48 -3.64
C LEU A 37 -7.89 17.30 -3.80
N VAL A 38 -8.28 16.64 -4.90
CA VAL A 38 -9.68 16.31 -5.23
C VAL A 38 -9.94 14.85 -4.92
N THR A 39 -10.99 14.59 -4.12
CA THR A 39 -11.35 13.23 -3.66
C THR A 39 -12.87 13.07 -3.54
N MET A 40 -13.35 11.84 -3.29
CA MET A 40 -14.76 11.57 -3.02
C MET A 40 -15.21 12.14 -1.68
N TRP A 41 -16.47 12.57 -1.63
CA TRP A 41 -17.18 12.94 -0.41
C TRP A 41 -17.99 11.78 0.16
N MET A 42 -18.24 11.82 1.44
CA MET A 42 -19.17 10.94 2.16
C MET A 42 -19.89 11.71 3.27
N PRO A 43 -21.13 11.38 3.63
CA PRO A 43 -21.85 12.01 4.74
C PRO A 43 -21.01 12.06 6.02
N GLY A 44 -21.04 13.23 6.68
CA GLY A 44 -20.25 13.51 7.89
C GLY A 44 -18.86 14.10 7.62
N LEU A 45 -18.44 14.24 6.36
CA LEU A 45 -17.18 14.89 6.01
C LEU A 45 -17.43 16.29 5.44
N PRO A 46 -16.58 17.29 5.75
CA PRO A 46 -16.69 18.61 5.13
C PRO A 46 -16.32 18.55 3.65
N PHE A 47 -16.97 19.38 2.82
CA PHE A 47 -16.65 19.47 1.39
C PHE A 47 -15.28 20.06 1.09
N ARG A 48 -14.80 20.95 1.96
CA ARG A 48 -13.50 21.60 1.84
C ARG A 48 -12.79 21.65 3.17
N GLU A 49 -11.52 21.37 3.14
CA GLU A 49 -10.59 21.52 4.26
C GLU A 49 -9.29 22.10 3.74
N SER A 50 -8.68 23.00 4.50
CA SER A 50 -7.34 23.49 4.23
C SER A 50 -6.48 23.29 5.47
N ARG A 51 -5.40 22.57 5.33
CA ARG A 51 -4.43 22.34 6.41
C ARG A 51 -3.02 22.44 5.85
N ASN A 52 -2.21 23.31 6.44
CA ASN A 52 -0.89 23.63 5.92
C ASN A 52 -1.04 24.09 4.44
N ASN A 53 -0.28 23.53 3.52
CA ASN A 53 -0.37 23.85 2.09
C ASN A 53 -1.23 22.83 1.29
N ILE A 54 -2.12 22.10 1.95
CA ILE A 54 -3.03 21.13 1.33
C ILE A 54 -4.45 21.68 1.37
N ASN A 55 -5.06 21.86 0.21
CA ASN A 55 -6.46 22.21 0.05
C ASN A 55 -7.21 20.95 -0.40
N LEU A 56 -7.95 20.35 0.49
CA LEU A 56 -8.73 19.14 0.23
C LEU A 56 -10.13 19.52 -0.23
N ILE A 57 -10.54 19.03 -1.39
CA ILE A 57 -11.83 19.30 -2.03
C ILE A 57 -12.53 17.98 -2.24
N ARG A 58 -13.64 17.76 -1.54
CA ARG A 58 -14.42 16.54 -1.65
C ARG A 58 -15.59 16.73 -2.60
N ILE A 59 -15.69 15.83 -3.57
CA ILE A 59 -16.70 15.85 -4.63
C ILE A 59 -17.96 15.16 -4.13
N PRO A 60 -19.12 15.82 -4.18
CA PRO A 60 -20.39 15.18 -3.86
C PRO A 60 -20.63 13.98 -4.78
N CYS A 61 -20.67 12.80 -4.21
CA CYS A 61 -20.97 11.55 -4.91
C CYS A 61 -21.67 10.59 -3.95
N ILE A 62 -22.27 9.55 -4.49
CA ILE A 62 -22.87 8.50 -3.67
C ILE A 62 -21.77 7.53 -3.28
N ARG A 63 -21.46 7.43 -1.99
CA ARG A 63 -20.55 6.45 -1.42
C ARG A 63 -21.15 5.87 -0.14
N PHE A 64 -21.25 4.53 -0.08
CA PHE A 64 -21.92 3.83 1.03
C PHE A 64 -20.93 3.27 2.06
N ASN A 65 -19.71 3.00 1.67
CA ASN A 65 -18.75 2.34 2.56
C ASN A 65 -17.42 3.12 2.60
N ARG A 66 -16.87 3.29 3.81
CA ARG A 66 -15.59 3.99 4.00
C ARG A 66 -14.42 3.25 3.37
N SER A 67 -14.38 1.93 3.51
CA SER A 67 -13.23 1.11 3.12
C SER A 67 -13.28 0.59 1.69
N VAL A 68 -14.46 0.52 1.08
CA VAL A 68 -14.67 -0.06 -0.27
C VAL A 68 -15.48 0.88 -1.13
N CYS A 69 -14.93 1.26 -2.29
CA CYS A 69 -15.65 1.94 -3.36
C CYS A 69 -16.20 0.92 -4.34
N ARG A 70 -17.50 0.96 -4.60
CA ARG A 70 -18.15 0.08 -5.57
C ARG A 70 -18.01 0.66 -6.98
N MET A 71 -17.93 -0.22 -8.00
CA MET A 71 -17.71 0.19 -9.39
C MET A 71 -18.75 1.17 -9.91
N TRP A 72 -20.01 1.06 -9.51
CA TRP A 72 -21.10 1.95 -9.93
C TRP A 72 -21.08 3.32 -9.23
N GLU A 73 -20.32 3.51 -8.15
CA GLU A 73 -20.09 4.81 -7.50
C GLU A 73 -19.11 5.69 -8.30
N MET A 74 -18.22 5.07 -9.08
CA MET A 74 -17.16 5.76 -9.83
C MET A 74 -17.66 6.68 -10.96
N PRO A 75 -18.68 6.31 -11.77
CA PRO A 75 -19.20 7.20 -12.82
C PRO A 75 -19.73 8.54 -12.29
N LEU A 76 -20.42 8.54 -11.16
CA LEU A 76 -20.90 9.77 -10.54
C LEU A 76 -19.75 10.67 -10.07
N TYR A 77 -18.73 10.04 -9.46
CA TYR A 77 -17.52 10.78 -9.09
C TYR A 77 -16.83 11.40 -10.30
N LEU A 78 -16.67 10.65 -11.38
CA LEU A 78 -16.08 11.18 -12.63
C LEU A 78 -16.88 12.38 -13.16
N LEU A 79 -18.20 12.26 -13.22
CA LEU A 79 -19.09 13.30 -13.74
C LEU A 79 -19.02 14.59 -12.91
N PHE A 80 -19.14 14.47 -11.58
CA PHE A 80 -19.16 15.64 -10.70
C PHE A 80 -17.77 16.24 -10.43
N SER A 81 -16.69 15.47 -10.68
CA SER A 81 -15.33 16.00 -10.55
C SER A 81 -14.95 16.95 -11.69
N LEU A 82 -15.45 16.73 -12.91
CA LEU A 82 -15.06 17.52 -14.09
C LEU A 82 -15.27 19.03 -13.93
N PRO A 83 -16.48 19.53 -13.53
CA PRO A 83 -16.69 20.97 -13.36
C PRO A 83 -15.75 21.59 -12.32
N VAL A 84 -15.49 20.87 -11.22
CA VAL A 84 -14.58 21.34 -10.17
C VAL A 84 -13.15 21.40 -10.67
N LEU A 85 -12.68 20.36 -11.38
CA LEU A 85 -11.34 20.31 -11.96
C LEU A 85 -11.15 21.40 -13.02
N PHE A 86 -12.15 21.65 -13.87
CA PHE A 86 -12.12 22.75 -14.85
C PHE A 86 -12.01 24.10 -14.15
N TYR A 87 -12.85 24.36 -13.14
CA TYR A 87 -12.76 25.57 -12.34
C TYR A 87 -11.36 25.75 -11.74
N LEU A 88 -10.80 24.70 -11.16
CA LEU A 88 -9.46 24.74 -10.57
C LEU A 88 -8.38 25.03 -11.60
N CYS A 89 -8.42 24.39 -12.79
CA CYS A 89 -7.45 24.61 -13.85
C CYS A 89 -7.55 26.02 -14.47
N ILE A 90 -8.74 26.60 -14.51
CA ILE A 90 -8.92 28.00 -14.96
C ILE A 90 -8.42 28.97 -13.88
N ARG A 91 -8.68 28.70 -12.62
CA ARG A 91 -8.39 29.61 -11.49
C ARG A 91 -6.92 29.61 -11.09
N HIS A 92 -6.24 28.47 -11.26
CA HIS A 92 -4.88 28.25 -10.78
C HIS A 92 -3.96 27.72 -11.86
N ARG A 93 -2.70 28.16 -11.86
CA ARG A 93 -1.66 27.59 -12.70
C ARG A 93 -0.99 26.42 -11.95
N TYR A 94 -1.22 25.21 -12.41
CA TYR A 94 -0.58 24.02 -11.89
C TYR A 94 0.68 23.71 -12.71
N ALA A 95 1.71 23.23 -12.03
CA ALA A 95 2.92 22.78 -12.71
C ALA A 95 2.72 21.38 -13.32
N LEU A 96 1.95 20.53 -12.64
CA LEU A 96 1.55 19.20 -13.11
C LEU A 96 0.33 18.72 -12.33
N ASN A 97 -0.30 17.67 -12.85
CA ASN A 97 -1.31 16.88 -12.17
C ASN A 97 -0.69 15.56 -11.70
N HIS A 98 -0.82 15.23 -10.41
CA HIS A 98 -0.43 13.95 -9.84
C HIS A 98 -1.68 13.13 -9.50
N THR A 99 -1.90 12.09 -10.25
CA THR A 99 -3.06 11.20 -10.12
C THR A 99 -2.66 9.92 -9.42
N HIS A 100 -3.48 9.49 -8.49
CA HIS A 100 -3.37 8.19 -7.85
C HIS A 100 -4.47 7.28 -8.39
N PHE A 101 -4.11 6.04 -8.73
CA PHE A 101 -4.90 5.07 -9.47
C PHE A 101 -5.10 5.41 -10.97
N ILE A 102 -4.84 4.43 -11.81
CA ILE A 102 -5.01 4.54 -13.27
C ILE A 102 -6.49 4.67 -13.63
N PHE A 103 -7.36 4.02 -12.85
CA PHE A 103 -8.81 4.14 -12.93
C PHE A 103 -9.41 4.23 -11.54
N PRO A 104 -10.37 5.13 -11.24
CA PRO A 104 -11.04 6.08 -12.16
C PRO A 104 -10.24 7.38 -12.43
N ASP A 105 -9.34 7.79 -11.57
CA ASP A 105 -8.75 9.14 -11.51
C ASP A 105 -7.94 9.49 -12.76
N GLY A 106 -7.23 8.51 -13.34
CA GLY A 106 -6.47 8.72 -14.57
C GLY A 106 -7.33 9.13 -15.77
N VAL A 107 -8.62 8.79 -15.80
CA VAL A 107 -9.56 9.26 -16.82
C VAL A 107 -9.76 10.76 -16.72
N LEU A 108 -9.92 11.29 -15.50
CA LEU A 108 -10.02 12.73 -15.25
C LEU A 108 -8.75 13.45 -15.71
N SER A 109 -7.59 12.88 -15.39
CA SER A 109 -6.29 13.43 -15.75
C SER A 109 -6.07 13.44 -17.25
N LEU A 110 -6.48 12.41 -17.97
CA LEU A 110 -6.46 12.37 -19.42
C LEU A 110 -7.32 13.47 -20.04
N ILE A 111 -8.52 13.73 -19.52
CA ILE A 111 -9.41 14.79 -19.98
C ILE A 111 -8.78 16.16 -19.72
N ILE A 112 -8.28 16.40 -18.50
CA ILE A 112 -7.62 17.66 -18.13
C ILE A 112 -6.38 17.90 -18.99
N ASN A 113 -5.57 16.88 -19.23
CA ASN A 113 -4.40 17.00 -20.11
C ASN A 113 -4.79 17.40 -21.55
N LYS A 114 -5.83 16.80 -22.11
CA LYS A 114 -6.30 17.12 -23.46
C LYS A 114 -6.82 18.55 -23.60
N ILE A 115 -7.50 19.07 -22.57
CA ILE A 115 -8.16 20.38 -22.63
C ILE A 115 -7.19 21.50 -22.22
N PHE A 116 -6.47 21.31 -21.12
CA PHE A 116 -5.61 22.34 -20.52
C PHE A 116 -4.13 22.14 -20.80
N ARG A 117 -3.75 21.05 -21.50
CA ARG A 117 -2.36 20.65 -21.75
C ARG A 117 -1.53 20.50 -20.47
N LEU A 118 -2.20 20.25 -19.33
CA LEU A 118 -1.54 20.04 -18.07
C LEU A 118 -0.91 18.63 -18.05
N PRO A 119 0.44 18.50 -17.96
CA PRO A 119 1.09 17.20 -17.89
C PRO A 119 0.65 16.47 -16.61
N TYR A 120 0.56 15.14 -16.70
CA TYR A 120 0.18 14.34 -15.53
C TYR A 120 1.05 13.10 -15.35
N ILE A 121 1.26 12.78 -14.09
CA ILE A 121 1.84 11.52 -13.66
C ILE A 121 0.79 10.68 -12.95
N ILE A 122 0.97 9.38 -12.98
CA ILE A 122 0.08 8.42 -12.30
C ILE A 122 0.91 7.60 -11.32
N THR A 123 0.43 7.45 -10.09
CA THR A 123 0.94 6.41 -9.18
C THR A 123 -0.03 5.23 -9.20
N ALA A 124 0.45 4.07 -9.66
CA ALA A 124 -0.30 2.82 -9.66
C ALA A 124 -0.28 2.18 -8.27
N HIS A 125 -1.42 1.66 -7.82
CA HIS A 125 -1.56 1.04 -6.48
C HIS A 125 -1.77 -0.48 -6.51
N GLY A 126 -1.74 -1.08 -7.70
CA GLY A 126 -1.87 -2.52 -7.92
C GLY A 126 -3.28 -2.95 -8.32
N SER A 127 -4.31 -2.71 -7.50
CA SER A 127 -5.69 -3.11 -7.83
C SER A 127 -6.24 -2.48 -9.13
N ASP A 128 -5.64 -1.39 -9.55
CA ASP A 128 -5.90 -0.63 -10.78
C ASP A 128 -5.07 -1.10 -11.99
N VAL A 129 -4.22 -2.13 -11.80
CA VAL A 129 -3.37 -2.69 -12.85
C VAL A 129 -3.90 -4.07 -13.28
N PRO A 130 -4.25 -4.26 -14.56
CA PRO A 130 -4.71 -5.56 -15.06
C PRO A 130 -3.66 -6.67 -14.83
N GLY A 131 -4.12 -7.82 -14.32
CA GLY A 131 -3.26 -8.97 -14.03
C GLY A 131 -2.69 -9.01 -12.60
N TYR A 132 -2.84 -7.95 -11.81
CA TYR A 132 -2.43 -7.96 -10.40
C TYR A 132 -3.30 -8.89 -9.54
N ASN A 133 -4.62 -8.90 -9.76
CA ASN A 133 -5.59 -9.78 -9.11
C ASN A 133 -6.44 -10.44 -10.20
N PRO A 134 -5.99 -11.57 -10.78
CA PRO A 134 -6.63 -12.16 -11.94
C PRO A 134 -8.09 -12.60 -11.69
N ASP A 135 -8.44 -12.92 -10.44
CA ASP A 135 -9.79 -13.37 -10.08
C ASP A 135 -10.74 -12.21 -9.71
N ARG A 136 -10.16 -11.07 -9.35
CA ARG A 136 -10.93 -9.89 -8.96
C ARG A 136 -10.95 -8.88 -10.10
N PHE A 137 -12.13 -8.41 -10.48
CA PHE A 137 -12.32 -7.39 -11.53
C PHE A 137 -11.95 -7.82 -12.96
N LYS A 138 -11.80 -9.11 -13.26
CA LYS A 138 -11.42 -9.63 -14.59
C LYS A 138 -12.27 -9.06 -15.73
N MET A 139 -13.59 -9.05 -15.57
CA MET A 139 -14.52 -8.53 -16.58
C MET A 139 -14.42 -6.99 -16.70
N ALA A 140 -14.33 -6.29 -15.56
CA ALA A 140 -14.16 -4.84 -15.55
C ALA A 140 -12.83 -4.40 -16.16
N HIS A 141 -11.73 -5.07 -15.82
CA HIS A 141 -10.44 -4.83 -16.46
C HIS A 141 -10.49 -5.07 -17.96
N ARG A 142 -11.14 -6.15 -18.43
CA ARG A 142 -11.29 -6.44 -19.88
C ARG A 142 -12.04 -5.33 -20.60
N MET A 143 -13.13 -4.83 -20.03
CA MET A 143 -13.94 -3.75 -20.62
C MET A 143 -13.20 -2.40 -20.59
N LEU A 144 -12.47 -2.12 -19.52
CA LEU A 144 -11.78 -0.85 -19.31
C LEU A 144 -10.38 -0.80 -19.91
N THR A 145 -9.82 -1.93 -20.34
CA THR A 145 -8.44 -2.00 -20.92
C THR A 145 -8.17 -0.97 -22.01
N PRO A 146 -9.07 -0.69 -22.98
CA PRO A 146 -8.81 0.32 -24.01
C PRO A 146 -8.65 1.74 -23.42
N VAL A 147 -9.48 2.08 -22.42
CA VAL A 147 -9.38 3.37 -21.72
C VAL A 147 -8.13 3.40 -20.86
N TRP A 148 -7.86 2.33 -20.12
CA TRP A 148 -6.67 2.16 -19.30
C TRP A 148 -5.37 2.38 -20.12
N LYS A 149 -5.27 1.73 -21.30
CA LYS A 149 -4.12 1.90 -22.19
C LYS A 149 -3.94 3.34 -22.64
N ARG A 150 -5.02 4.05 -22.99
CA ARG A 150 -4.97 5.46 -23.38
C ARG A 150 -4.53 6.35 -22.23
N VAL A 151 -5.00 6.08 -21.02
CA VAL A 151 -4.60 6.82 -19.80
C VAL A 151 -3.12 6.64 -19.53
N VAL A 152 -2.62 5.41 -19.54
CA VAL A 152 -1.20 5.12 -19.29
C VAL A 152 -0.29 5.66 -20.41
N ALA A 153 -0.68 5.51 -21.68
CA ALA A 153 0.11 5.97 -22.81
C ALA A 153 0.22 7.50 -22.89
N ALA A 154 -0.78 8.24 -22.41
CA ALA A 154 -0.77 9.70 -22.39
C ALA A 154 -0.15 10.30 -21.11
N ALA A 155 0.10 9.47 -20.09
CA ALA A 155 0.78 9.93 -18.88
C ALA A 155 2.25 10.27 -19.18
N THR A 156 2.72 11.38 -18.63
CA THR A 156 4.14 11.75 -18.74
C THR A 156 5.03 10.70 -18.11
N VAL A 157 4.62 10.17 -16.94
CA VAL A 157 5.27 9.05 -16.25
C VAL A 157 4.23 8.28 -15.45
N THR A 158 4.32 6.95 -15.45
CA THR A 158 3.59 6.09 -14.52
C THR A 158 4.55 5.61 -13.43
N VAL A 159 4.29 6.02 -12.19
CA VAL A 159 5.06 5.60 -11.02
C VAL A 159 4.55 4.26 -10.53
N CYS A 160 5.48 3.32 -10.37
CA CYS A 160 5.23 1.97 -9.89
C CYS A 160 5.87 1.78 -8.50
N PRO A 161 5.16 1.25 -7.50
CA PRO A 161 5.75 1.02 -6.18
C PRO A 161 6.74 -0.17 -6.16
N SER A 162 6.69 -1.05 -7.18
CA SER A 162 7.55 -2.23 -7.30
C SER A 162 7.84 -2.58 -8.76
N ARG A 163 8.87 -3.40 -8.99
CA ARG A 163 9.18 -3.95 -10.32
C ARG A 163 8.07 -4.86 -10.83
N SER A 164 7.41 -5.58 -9.96
CA SER A 164 6.31 -6.47 -10.34
C SER A 164 5.14 -5.69 -10.98
N ILE A 165 4.79 -4.53 -10.45
CA ILE A 165 3.77 -3.65 -11.04
C ILE A 165 4.27 -3.03 -12.36
N GLU A 166 5.52 -2.60 -12.41
CA GLU A 166 6.12 -2.08 -13.64
C GLU A 166 6.02 -3.10 -14.77
N GLN A 167 6.39 -4.36 -14.51
CA GLN A 167 6.28 -5.45 -15.49
C GLN A 167 4.83 -5.69 -15.95
N LEU A 168 3.86 -5.65 -15.03
CA LEU A 168 2.44 -5.80 -15.39
C LEU A 168 1.97 -4.64 -16.30
N ILE A 169 2.41 -3.41 -16.02
CA ILE A 169 2.12 -2.25 -16.85
C ILE A 169 2.72 -2.41 -18.24
N HIS A 170 4.00 -2.79 -18.35
CA HIS A 170 4.67 -3.00 -19.63
C HIS A 170 4.07 -4.15 -20.45
N ARG A 171 3.56 -5.21 -19.83
CA ARG A 171 2.81 -6.27 -20.51
C ARG A 171 1.55 -5.73 -21.24
N GLN A 172 0.90 -4.71 -20.67
CA GLN A 172 -0.31 -4.10 -21.24
C GLN A 172 -0.03 -2.90 -22.14
N SER A 173 1.02 -2.14 -21.85
CA SER A 173 1.45 -0.92 -22.53
C SER A 173 2.98 -0.87 -22.59
N PRO A 174 3.61 -1.55 -23.57
CA PRO A 174 5.08 -1.65 -23.67
C PRO A 174 5.81 -0.30 -23.79
N SER A 175 5.15 0.71 -24.36
CA SER A 175 5.70 2.06 -24.54
C SER A 175 5.49 2.98 -23.34
N ALA A 176 4.89 2.52 -22.26
CA ALA A 176 4.66 3.34 -21.07
C ALA A 176 5.99 3.80 -20.46
N ARG A 177 6.13 5.12 -20.22
CA ARG A 177 7.27 5.63 -19.45
C ARG A 177 7.02 5.37 -17.98
N THR A 178 7.82 4.53 -17.35
CA THR A 178 7.66 4.14 -15.94
C THR A 178 8.80 4.63 -15.07
N ARG A 179 8.54 4.78 -13.78
CA ARG A 179 9.53 5.08 -12.74
C ARG A 179 9.20 4.30 -11.48
N ILE A 180 10.17 3.62 -10.91
CA ILE A 180 9.95 2.91 -9.63
C ILE A 180 10.20 3.89 -8.49
N ILE A 181 9.13 4.18 -7.73
CA ILE A 181 9.19 4.91 -6.45
C ILE A 181 8.35 4.12 -5.44
N PRO A 182 8.96 3.54 -4.41
CA PRO A 182 8.24 2.71 -3.45
C PRO A 182 7.26 3.54 -2.61
N ASN A 183 6.28 2.86 -2.00
CA ASN A 183 5.44 3.48 -0.99
C ASN A 183 6.28 3.85 0.24
N GLY A 184 5.87 4.92 0.91
CA GLY A 184 6.50 5.37 2.15
C GLY A 184 5.71 4.95 3.39
N ILE A 185 6.38 5.07 4.52
CA ILE A 185 5.79 4.94 5.85
C ILE A 185 6.42 5.96 6.80
N ASP A 186 5.69 6.34 7.85
CA ASP A 186 6.29 7.01 9.00
C ASP A 186 7.16 5.99 9.75
N ALA A 187 8.48 6.16 9.67
CA ALA A 187 9.44 5.29 10.34
C ALA A 187 9.34 5.33 11.89
N GLY A 188 8.63 6.33 12.42
CA GLY A 188 8.33 6.45 13.84
C GLY A 188 6.96 5.89 14.25
N LYS A 189 6.18 5.32 13.30
CA LYS A 189 4.83 4.82 13.55
C LYS A 189 4.81 3.74 14.65
N PHE A 190 5.72 2.79 14.54
CA PHE A 190 5.96 1.78 15.56
C PHE A 190 7.42 1.84 16.00
N LYS A 191 7.66 1.79 17.29
CA LYS A 191 9.02 1.88 17.85
C LYS A 191 9.44 0.53 18.42
N PRO A 192 10.64 0.05 18.12
CA PRO A 192 11.12 -1.17 18.76
C PRO A 192 11.31 -0.92 20.25
N LEU A 193 10.76 -1.78 21.09
CA LEU A 193 11.08 -1.80 22.50
C LEU A 193 12.46 -2.46 22.71
N ARG A 194 13.12 -2.12 23.83
CA ARG A 194 14.42 -2.71 24.20
C ARG A 194 14.25 -4.21 24.55
N GLU A 195 13.19 -4.54 25.26
CA GLU A 195 12.84 -5.91 25.63
C GLU A 195 11.61 -6.32 24.84
N LYS A 196 11.79 -7.24 23.91
CA LYS A 196 10.72 -7.86 23.14
C LYS A 196 10.31 -9.18 23.79
N GLN A 197 9.07 -9.53 23.63
CA GLN A 197 8.48 -10.78 24.09
C GLN A 197 8.65 -11.87 23.04
N ASP A 198 8.68 -13.11 23.48
CA ASP A 198 8.71 -14.28 22.59
C ASP A 198 7.36 -14.44 21.90
N ARG A 199 7.17 -13.63 20.84
CA ARG A 199 5.94 -13.55 20.06
C ARG A 199 6.20 -13.61 18.58
N ILE A 200 5.37 -14.43 17.92
CA ILE A 200 5.21 -14.48 16.47
C ILE A 200 3.95 -13.69 16.13
N LEU A 201 4.08 -12.69 15.29
CA LEU A 201 2.99 -11.82 14.87
C LEU A 201 2.67 -12.03 13.39
N VAL A 202 1.38 -12.15 13.08
CA VAL A 202 0.81 -12.11 11.72
C VAL A 202 -0.21 -10.99 11.66
N VAL A 203 -0.10 -10.09 10.69
CA VAL A 203 -1.11 -9.04 10.45
C VAL A 203 -1.50 -9.08 8.98
N THR A 204 -2.73 -9.53 8.69
CA THR A 204 -3.21 -9.62 7.30
C THR A 204 -4.74 -9.73 7.24
N ARG A 205 -5.30 -9.50 6.06
CA ARG A 205 -6.71 -9.85 5.81
C ARG A 205 -6.82 -11.37 5.64
N MET A 206 -7.82 -11.99 6.24
CA MET A 206 -7.99 -13.44 6.20
C MET A 206 -8.63 -13.89 4.88
N PHE A 207 -7.79 -14.00 3.85
CA PHE A 207 -8.07 -14.63 2.57
C PHE A 207 -7.10 -15.79 2.35
N GLU A 208 -7.53 -16.84 1.70
CA GLU A 208 -6.73 -18.05 1.45
C GLU A 208 -5.33 -17.72 0.89
N ARG A 209 -5.26 -16.86 -0.12
CA ARG A 209 -3.99 -16.43 -0.75
C ARG A 209 -3.03 -15.67 0.17
N LYS A 210 -3.45 -15.32 1.39
CA LYS A 210 -2.57 -14.68 2.39
C LYS A 210 -1.69 -15.67 3.14
N GLY A 211 -1.94 -16.96 2.98
CA GLY A 211 -1.01 -18.02 3.34
C GLY A 211 -0.92 -18.33 4.84
N VAL A 212 -1.82 -17.81 5.68
CA VAL A 212 -1.82 -18.10 7.13
C VAL A 212 -1.95 -19.59 7.42
N GLN A 213 -2.65 -20.33 6.58
CA GLN A 213 -2.76 -21.80 6.67
C GLN A 213 -1.40 -22.52 6.59
N TYR A 214 -0.43 -21.96 5.87
CA TYR A 214 0.91 -22.56 5.74
C TYR A 214 1.72 -22.35 7.02
N LEU A 215 1.55 -21.21 7.70
CA LEU A 215 2.12 -21.00 9.04
C LEU A 215 1.48 -21.97 10.05
N ILE A 216 0.16 -22.13 10.04
CA ILE A 216 -0.52 -23.09 10.93
C ILE A 216 0.02 -24.51 10.73
N ASN A 217 0.25 -24.93 9.48
CA ASN A 217 0.88 -26.21 9.19
C ASN A 217 2.34 -26.27 9.65
N ALA A 218 3.10 -25.17 9.52
CA ALA A 218 4.47 -25.09 9.99
C ALA A 218 4.59 -25.20 11.52
N LEU A 219 3.59 -24.74 12.26
CA LEU A 219 3.55 -24.81 13.73
C LEU A 219 3.12 -26.17 14.27
N ASP A 220 2.51 -27.03 13.44
CA ASP A 220 2.05 -28.35 13.83
C ASP A 220 3.22 -29.27 14.22
N GLY A 221 3.32 -29.64 15.51
CA GLY A 221 4.45 -30.40 16.06
C GLY A 221 5.77 -29.61 16.13
N PHE A 222 5.73 -28.29 16.09
CA PHE A 222 6.88 -27.43 16.39
C PHE A 222 6.88 -27.07 17.89
N ASP A 223 7.89 -27.52 18.61
CA ASP A 223 8.05 -27.23 20.04
C ASP A 223 8.70 -25.85 20.23
N HIS A 224 7.96 -24.94 20.86
CA HIS A 224 8.41 -23.57 21.11
C HIS A 224 7.63 -22.89 22.24
N ASP A 225 8.27 -21.92 22.92
CA ASP A 225 7.66 -21.09 23.98
C ASP A 225 7.10 -19.75 23.47
N TYR A 226 7.01 -19.54 22.15
CA TYR A 226 6.51 -18.30 21.57
C TYR A 226 4.98 -18.24 21.53
N GLU A 227 4.41 -17.13 22.00
CA GLU A 227 3.00 -16.81 21.77
C GLU A 227 2.76 -16.50 20.28
N VAL A 228 1.71 -17.04 19.68
CA VAL A 228 1.35 -16.78 18.28
C VAL A 228 0.11 -15.91 18.19
N HIS A 229 0.26 -14.71 17.62
CA HIS A 229 -0.80 -13.72 17.49
C HIS A 229 -1.13 -13.47 16.03
N VAL A 230 -2.40 -13.65 15.67
CA VAL A 230 -2.92 -13.44 14.30
C VAL A 230 -3.95 -12.32 14.32
N VAL A 231 -3.65 -11.22 13.61
CA VAL A 231 -4.51 -10.02 13.54
C VAL A 231 -5.07 -9.88 12.14
N GLY A 232 -6.36 -9.65 12.09
CA GLY A 232 -7.10 -9.38 10.86
C GLY A 232 -8.39 -10.15 10.77
N ASP A 233 -9.18 -9.83 9.75
CA ASP A 233 -10.49 -10.41 9.51
C ASP A 233 -10.66 -10.72 8.01
N GLY A 234 -11.60 -11.58 7.70
CA GLY A 234 -11.92 -11.93 6.32
C GLY A 234 -12.64 -13.28 6.20
N PRO A 235 -13.08 -13.62 4.97
CA PRO A 235 -13.95 -14.80 4.75
C PRO A 235 -13.27 -16.15 5.03
N TYR A 236 -11.95 -16.16 5.18
CA TYR A 236 -11.18 -17.38 5.45
C TYR A 236 -10.87 -17.60 6.94
N LEU A 237 -11.29 -16.67 7.83
CA LEU A 237 -10.98 -16.73 9.26
C LEU A 237 -11.50 -18.00 9.91
N GLN A 238 -12.78 -18.35 9.73
CA GLN A 238 -13.38 -19.56 10.32
C GLN A 238 -12.66 -20.85 9.89
N VAL A 239 -12.18 -20.91 8.65
CA VAL A 239 -11.40 -22.06 8.16
C VAL A 239 -10.06 -22.17 8.88
N LEU A 240 -9.42 -21.03 9.19
CA LEU A 240 -8.15 -21.00 9.92
C LEU A 240 -8.35 -21.39 11.38
N GLU A 241 -9.39 -20.88 12.04
CA GLU A 241 -9.75 -21.24 13.41
C GLU A 241 -10.02 -22.76 13.55
N GLY A 242 -10.79 -23.34 12.62
CA GLY A 242 -11.03 -24.79 12.61
C GLY A 242 -9.76 -25.62 12.44
N ARG A 243 -8.79 -25.17 11.63
CA ARG A 243 -7.48 -25.85 11.49
C ARG A 243 -6.64 -25.78 12.77
N VAL A 244 -6.72 -24.67 13.51
CA VAL A 244 -6.02 -24.49 14.79
C VAL A 244 -6.60 -25.43 15.84
N GLU A 245 -7.92 -25.55 15.89
CA GLU A 245 -8.62 -26.50 16.78
C GLU A 245 -8.27 -27.95 16.45
N GLU A 246 -8.33 -28.34 15.16
CA GLU A 246 -7.98 -29.71 14.68
C GLU A 246 -6.56 -30.11 15.08
N LYS A 247 -5.61 -29.17 15.05
CA LYS A 247 -4.19 -29.40 15.38
C LYS A 247 -3.83 -29.14 16.84
N ASN A 248 -4.80 -28.73 17.65
CA ASN A 248 -4.63 -28.38 19.07
C ASN A 248 -3.47 -27.38 19.30
N LEU A 249 -3.44 -26.32 18.47
CA LEU A 249 -2.43 -25.26 18.55
C LEU A 249 -2.91 -24.09 19.41
N ASP A 250 -2.00 -23.44 20.14
CA ASP A 250 -2.30 -22.21 20.88
C ASP A 250 -1.99 -20.97 20.02
N ILE A 251 -2.99 -20.54 19.25
CA ILE A 251 -2.94 -19.36 18.38
C ILE A 251 -4.05 -18.39 18.74
N ARG A 252 -3.69 -17.17 19.10
CA ARG A 252 -4.65 -16.14 19.45
C ARG A 252 -5.08 -15.32 18.24
N PHE A 253 -6.33 -15.46 17.81
CA PHE A 253 -6.95 -14.58 16.80
C PHE A 253 -7.55 -13.34 17.47
N TRP A 254 -7.18 -12.15 16.93
CA TRP A 254 -7.64 -10.85 17.45
C TRP A 254 -8.81 -10.27 16.63
N GLY A 255 -9.14 -10.87 15.49
CA GLY A 255 -10.03 -10.22 14.54
C GLY A 255 -9.43 -8.93 13.96
N PHE A 256 -10.28 -8.04 13.47
CA PHE A 256 -9.86 -6.74 12.97
C PHE A 256 -9.45 -5.81 14.11
N LEU A 257 -8.23 -5.29 14.06
CA LEU A 257 -7.77 -4.19 14.93
C LEU A 257 -7.56 -2.93 14.09
N ASP A 258 -8.00 -1.79 14.64
CA ASP A 258 -7.69 -0.49 14.03
C ASP A 258 -6.18 -0.24 14.08
N ASN A 259 -5.61 0.22 12.97
CA ASN A 259 -4.17 0.41 12.81
C ASN A 259 -3.59 1.55 13.69
N GLN A 260 -4.45 2.30 14.39
CA GLN A 260 -4.09 3.32 15.37
C GLN A 260 -4.38 2.87 16.81
N SER A 261 -4.96 1.68 17.00
CA SER A 261 -5.27 1.17 18.34
C SER A 261 -4.00 0.90 19.14
N ARG A 262 -4.16 0.86 20.47
CA ARG A 262 -3.06 0.54 21.38
C ARG A 262 -2.65 -0.92 21.24
N GLU A 263 -3.59 -1.79 21.00
CA GLU A 263 -3.40 -3.23 20.89
C GLU A 263 -2.51 -3.59 19.70
N ILE A 264 -2.79 -3.04 18.49
CA ILE A 264 -1.95 -3.30 17.33
C ILE A 264 -0.55 -2.71 17.49
N ARG A 265 -0.44 -1.56 18.16
CA ARG A 265 0.84 -0.94 18.48
C ARG A 265 1.65 -1.83 19.42
N ASP A 266 1.05 -2.32 20.51
CA ASP A 266 1.70 -3.21 21.46
C ASP A 266 2.21 -4.46 20.75
N LEU A 267 1.38 -5.12 19.94
CA LEU A 267 1.75 -6.32 19.21
C LEU A 267 2.97 -6.08 18.27
N TYR A 268 3.00 -5.00 17.49
CA TYR A 268 4.17 -4.69 16.68
C TYR A 268 5.41 -4.35 17.51
N GLU A 269 5.28 -3.53 18.55
CA GLU A 269 6.41 -3.03 19.32
C GLU A 269 7.05 -4.09 20.22
N THR A 270 6.26 -5.11 20.67
CA THR A 270 6.71 -6.16 21.61
C THR A 270 7.09 -7.47 20.94
N SER A 271 6.60 -7.79 19.74
CA SER A 271 6.89 -9.07 19.09
C SER A 271 8.35 -9.15 18.61
N LYS A 272 8.89 -10.36 18.52
CA LYS A 272 10.23 -10.65 17.96
C LYS A 272 10.19 -11.01 16.50
N ILE A 273 9.22 -11.83 16.10
CA ILE A 273 9.13 -12.41 14.75
C ILE A 273 7.83 -11.93 14.08
N PHE A 274 7.91 -11.60 12.80
CA PHE A 274 6.77 -11.29 11.95
C PHE A 274 6.71 -12.26 10.79
N VAL A 275 5.57 -12.92 10.60
CA VAL A 275 5.40 -13.89 9.51
C VAL A 275 4.34 -13.37 8.55
N PHE A 276 4.70 -13.30 7.27
CA PHE A 276 3.81 -12.82 6.21
C PHE A 276 4.00 -13.62 4.93
N THR A 277 3.26 -14.70 4.77
CA THR A 277 3.44 -15.74 3.76
C THR A 277 2.45 -15.63 2.58
N SER A 278 2.10 -14.40 2.21
CA SER A 278 1.15 -14.13 1.12
C SER A 278 1.70 -14.59 -0.24
N GLU A 279 0.87 -15.27 -1.02
CA GLU A 279 1.22 -15.82 -2.34
C GLU A 279 1.38 -14.75 -3.43
N ALA A 280 0.76 -13.59 -3.25
CA ALA A 280 0.81 -12.50 -4.22
C ALA A 280 0.67 -11.13 -3.54
N GLU A 281 1.72 -10.34 -3.63
CA GLU A 281 1.78 -8.97 -3.14
C GLU A 281 2.48 -8.04 -4.12
N ASN A 282 2.07 -6.77 -4.07
CA ASN A 282 2.75 -5.71 -4.79
C ASN A 282 3.79 -5.02 -3.89
N PHE A 283 3.30 -4.36 -2.85
CA PHE A 283 4.12 -3.59 -1.91
C PHE A 283 3.39 -3.55 -0.55
N PRO A 284 3.51 -4.63 0.26
CA PRO A 284 2.71 -4.77 1.48
C PRO A 284 3.17 -3.83 2.59
N ILE A 285 2.30 -2.91 2.99
CA ILE A 285 2.56 -1.93 4.04
C ILE A 285 2.83 -2.60 5.40
N VAL A 286 2.21 -3.74 5.67
CA VAL A 286 2.42 -4.49 6.92
C VAL A 286 3.87 -4.94 7.11
N LEU A 287 4.60 -5.19 6.01
CA LEU A 287 6.05 -5.45 6.10
C LEU A 287 6.82 -4.18 6.51
N LEU A 288 6.44 -3.01 6.01
CA LEU A 288 7.05 -1.76 6.46
C LEU A 288 6.75 -1.49 7.94
N GLU A 289 5.56 -1.86 8.40
CA GLU A 289 5.17 -1.74 9.80
C GLU A 289 6.02 -2.67 10.69
N ALA A 290 6.20 -3.92 10.29
CA ALA A 290 7.08 -4.86 10.98
C ALA A 290 8.55 -4.39 10.98
N MET A 291 9.04 -3.90 9.85
CA MET A 291 10.38 -3.31 9.73
C MET A 291 10.55 -2.10 10.65
N SER A 292 9.52 -1.25 10.80
CA SER A 292 9.60 -0.07 11.68
C SER A 292 9.75 -0.45 13.15
N SER A 293 9.19 -1.58 13.54
CA SER A 293 9.33 -2.14 14.90
C SER A 293 10.58 -3.01 15.08
N GLY A 294 11.37 -3.22 14.01
CA GLY A 294 12.56 -4.06 14.08
C GLY A 294 12.23 -5.51 14.41
N LEU A 295 11.23 -6.10 13.78
CA LEU A 295 10.94 -7.53 13.86
C LEU A 295 11.81 -8.30 12.86
N ALA A 296 12.25 -9.50 13.24
CA ALA A 296 12.75 -10.47 12.28
C ALA A 296 11.59 -10.94 11.38
N ILE A 297 11.80 -10.92 10.09
CA ILE A 297 10.70 -11.14 9.13
C ILE A 297 10.92 -12.45 8.40
N ILE A 298 9.87 -13.27 8.30
CA ILE A 298 9.74 -14.39 7.37
C ILE A 298 8.67 -14.01 6.35
N THR A 299 9.02 -14.02 5.07
CA THR A 299 8.06 -13.66 4.00
C THR A 299 8.36 -14.38 2.69
N THR A 300 7.45 -14.31 1.72
CA THR A 300 7.53 -15.06 0.47
C THR A 300 8.48 -14.41 -0.54
N GLU A 301 9.29 -15.24 -1.19
CA GLU A 301 10.05 -14.89 -2.39
C GLU A 301 9.14 -14.76 -3.63
N GLY A 302 9.69 -14.24 -4.73
CA GLY A 302 8.97 -14.16 -6.02
C GLY A 302 7.80 -13.17 -6.05
N THR A 303 7.57 -12.42 -4.98
CA THR A 303 6.49 -11.42 -4.85
C THR A 303 7.06 -10.04 -4.52
N GLY A 304 6.20 -9.01 -4.47
CA GLY A 304 6.60 -7.69 -3.98
C GLY A 304 7.11 -7.68 -2.52
N CYS A 305 6.89 -8.76 -1.76
CA CYS A 305 7.44 -8.92 -0.42
C CYS A 305 8.97 -8.90 -0.45
N ALA A 306 9.57 -9.69 -1.33
CA ALA A 306 11.04 -9.77 -1.47
C ALA A 306 11.65 -8.41 -1.87
N GLU A 307 10.98 -7.62 -2.71
CA GLU A 307 11.45 -6.28 -3.05
C GLU A 307 11.44 -5.33 -1.84
N VAL A 308 10.45 -5.46 -0.96
CA VAL A 308 10.35 -4.66 0.26
C VAL A 308 11.47 -5.01 1.23
N VAL A 309 11.60 -6.29 1.58
CA VAL A 309 12.52 -6.70 2.65
C VAL A 309 13.98 -6.80 2.17
N GLY A 310 14.23 -7.16 0.90
CA GLY A 310 15.58 -7.43 0.38
C GLY A 310 16.31 -8.47 1.23
N ASP A 311 17.55 -8.18 1.61
CA ASP A 311 18.40 -9.08 2.39
C ASP A 311 18.12 -9.01 3.92
N ALA A 312 17.10 -8.24 4.33
CA ALA A 312 16.78 -8.00 5.75
C ALA A 312 15.68 -8.92 6.29
N ALA A 313 15.47 -10.08 5.68
CA ALA A 313 14.47 -11.07 6.07
C ALA A 313 14.84 -12.46 5.58
N LEU A 314 14.20 -13.47 6.15
CA LEU A 314 14.22 -14.84 5.62
C LEU A 314 13.12 -14.98 4.57
N LEU A 315 13.49 -15.46 3.39
CA LEU A 315 12.57 -15.67 2.27
C LEU A 315 12.24 -17.16 2.15
N VAL A 316 10.96 -17.44 1.93
CA VAL A 316 10.42 -18.79 1.74
C VAL A 316 9.62 -18.86 0.45
N LYS A 317 9.54 -20.03 -0.17
CA LYS A 317 8.65 -20.23 -1.31
C LYS A 317 7.19 -20.09 -0.90
N PRO A 318 6.34 -19.51 -1.76
CA PRO A 318 4.90 -19.55 -1.50
C PRO A 318 4.39 -20.99 -1.33
N ARG A 319 3.51 -21.18 -0.33
CA ARG A 319 2.87 -22.47 -0.01
C ARG A 319 3.81 -23.54 0.57
N ASP A 320 4.98 -23.18 1.03
CA ASP A 320 5.96 -24.10 1.60
C ASP A 320 5.99 -24.00 3.12
N SER A 321 5.26 -24.90 3.79
CA SER A 321 5.19 -24.94 5.26
C SER A 321 6.49 -25.45 5.88
N ASP A 322 7.26 -26.27 5.19
CA ASP A 322 8.51 -26.82 5.71
C ASP A 322 9.61 -25.75 5.71
N GLU A 323 9.71 -24.93 4.67
CA GLU A 323 10.61 -23.77 4.66
C GLU A 323 10.22 -22.74 5.75
N ILE A 324 8.91 -22.51 5.97
CA ILE A 324 8.45 -21.62 7.06
C ILE A 324 8.89 -22.18 8.42
N ARG A 325 8.70 -23.48 8.66
CA ARG A 325 9.13 -24.15 9.89
C ARG A 325 10.64 -23.99 10.08
N HIS A 326 11.43 -24.31 9.06
CA HIS A 326 12.89 -24.21 9.13
C HIS A 326 13.35 -22.79 9.49
N CYS A 327 12.73 -21.75 8.89
CA CYS A 327 13.01 -20.36 9.24
C CYS A 327 12.63 -20.03 10.69
N LEU A 328 11.51 -20.56 11.20
CA LEU A 328 11.11 -20.38 12.59
C LEU A 328 12.10 -21.05 13.55
N GLU A 329 12.51 -22.29 13.26
CA GLU A 329 13.53 -23.03 14.04
C GLU A 329 14.84 -22.23 14.12
N MET A 330 15.31 -21.67 13.01
CA MET A 330 16.51 -20.82 13.00
C MET A 330 16.37 -19.59 13.91
N LEU A 331 15.24 -18.90 13.84
CA LEU A 331 15.02 -17.66 14.61
C LEU A 331 14.80 -17.95 16.11
N VAL A 332 14.15 -19.04 16.45
CA VAL A 332 13.91 -19.45 17.85
C VAL A 332 15.22 -19.94 18.47
N ALA A 333 16.03 -20.74 17.76
CA ALA A 333 17.30 -21.27 18.23
C ALA A 333 18.42 -20.21 18.34
N ASP A 334 18.36 -19.13 17.54
CA ASP A 334 19.37 -18.07 17.56
C ASP A 334 18.77 -16.68 17.79
N PRO A 335 18.63 -16.23 19.05
CA PRO A 335 18.17 -14.90 19.39
C PRO A 335 19.04 -13.76 18.84
N LYS A 336 20.34 -14.01 18.56
CA LYS A 336 21.22 -12.99 17.98
C LYS A 336 20.85 -12.74 16.53
N LEU A 337 20.63 -13.80 15.75
CA LEU A 337 20.16 -13.71 14.37
C LEU A 337 18.81 -12.96 14.30
N THR A 338 17.89 -13.24 15.23
CA THR A 338 16.59 -12.56 15.32
C THR A 338 16.76 -11.04 15.52
N VAL A 339 17.67 -10.64 16.41
CA VAL A 339 17.97 -9.21 16.64
C VAL A 339 18.68 -8.58 15.43
N GLU A 340 19.62 -9.28 14.82
CA GLU A 340 20.36 -8.78 13.64
C GLU A 340 19.43 -8.53 12.45
N LEU A 341 18.56 -9.48 12.14
CA LEU A 341 17.56 -9.30 11.06
C LEU A 341 16.58 -8.18 11.36
N GLY A 342 16.09 -8.07 12.59
CA GLY A 342 15.22 -6.97 13.00
C GLY A 342 15.88 -5.60 12.84
N ASN A 343 17.16 -5.46 13.22
CA ASN A 343 17.95 -4.24 13.05
C ASN A 343 18.20 -3.93 11.57
N ALA A 344 18.54 -4.93 10.77
CA ALA A 344 18.71 -4.79 9.32
C ALA A 344 17.43 -4.34 8.64
N ALA A 345 16.27 -4.92 9.02
CA ALA A 345 14.96 -4.52 8.53
C ALA A 345 14.65 -3.04 8.83
N ARG A 346 14.86 -2.61 10.09
CA ARG A 346 14.65 -1.22 10.49
C ARG A 346 15.58 -0.25 9.78
N LYS A 347 16.86 -0.59 9.64
CA LYS A 347 17.84 0.22 8.89
C LYS A 347 17.39 0.40 7.44
N ARG A 348 17.03 -0.69 6.77
CA ARG A 348 16.53 -0.65 5.39
C ARG A 348 15.27 0.22 5.24
N LEU A 349 14.32 0.11 6.19
CA LEU A 349 13.13 0.96 6.20
C LEU A 349 13.51 2.44 6.21
N THR A 350 14.36 2.83 7.16
CA THR A 350 14.73 4.22 7.38
C THR A 350 15.43 4.81 6.15
N GLU A 351 16.32 4.03 5.53
CA GLU A 351 17.11 4.46 4.37
C GLU A 351 16.30 4.52 3.08
N LYS A 352 15.29 3.63 2.90
CA LYS A 352 14.62 3.48 1.60
C LYS A 352 13.16 3.92 1.60
N PHE A 353 12.43 3.76 2.71
CA PHE A 353 10.97 3.84 2.73
C PHE A 353 10.41 4.92 3.67
N GLY A 354 11.25 5.62 4.42
CA GLY A 354 10.81 6.79 5.19
C GLY A 354 10.17 7.82 4.26
N TRP A 355 9.06 8.43 4.68
CA TRP A 355 8.32 9.41 3.87
C TRP A 355 9.20 10.53 3.34
N THR A 356 10.16 11.03 4.12
CA THR A 356 11.10 12.09 3.68
C THR A 356 11.88 11.66 2.44
N ASN A 357 12.39 10.42 2.41
CA ASN A 357 13.14 9.88 1.27
C ASN A 357 12.25 9.63 0.06
N VAL A 358 11.04 9.10 0.29
CA VAL A 358 10.06 8.85 -0.78
C VAL A 358 9.58 10.16 -1.40
N ALA A 359 9.20 11.14 -0.58
CA ALA A 359 8.77 12.46 -1.05
C ALA A 359 9.88 13.21 -1.79
N ALA A 360 11.14 13.06 -1.39
CA ALA A 360 12.28 13.63 -2.10
C ALA A 360 12.41 13.08 -3.53
N LYS A 361 12.14 11.76 -3.74
CA LYS A 361 12.12 11.14 -5.08
C LYS A 361 10.99 11.71 -5.95
N TYR A 362 9.78 11.88 -5.40
CA TYR A 362 8.67 12.53 -6.10
C TYR A 362 8.99 14.01 -6.40
N ALA A 363 9.55 14.74 -5.44
CA ALA A 363 9.94 16.13 -5.65
C ALA A 363 11.01 16.28 -6.75
N SER A 364 11.95 15.32 -6.85
CA SER A 364 12.93 15.28 -7.94
C SER A 364 12.25 15.03 -9.28
N LEU A 365 11.34 14.05 -9.34
CA LEU A 365 10.55 13.76 -10.56
C LEU A 365 9.73 14.98 -11.00
N TYR A 366 9.07 15.68 -10.06
CA TYR A 366 8.29 16.88 -10.41
C TYR A 366 9.15 18.02 -10.99
N ARG A 367 10.37 18.20 -10.47
CA ARG A 367 11.31 19.20 -11.00
C ARG A 367 11.85 18.81 -12.38
N GLU A 368 12.14 17.53 -12.60
CA GLU A 368 12.54 16.96 -13.88
C GLU A 368 11.48 17.27 -14.95
N LEU A 369 10.24 16.88 -14.67
CA LEU A 369 9.12 17.04 -15.61
C LEU A 369 8.73 18.49 -15.86
N LYS A 370 8.86 19.37 -14.85
CA LYS A 370 8.62 20.79 -15.04
C LYS A 370 9.59 21.39 -16.06
N LYS A 371 10.88 21.00 -16.00
CA LYS A 371 11.91 21.46 -16.97
C LYS A 371 11.69 20.90 -18.38
N GLU A 372 11.11 19.71 -18.52
CA GLU A 372 10.79 19.11 -19.82
C GLU A 372 9.62 19.84 -20.53
N HIS A 373 8.82 20.61 -19.80
CA HIS A 373 7.62 21.29 -20.30
C HIS A 373 7.72 22.82 -20.34
N GLU A 374 8.78 23.40 -19.79
CA GLU A 374 9.19 24.81 -19.98
C GLU A 374 9.99 25.00 -21.27
#